data_23aeb6f79693fddd53a0c8b3b206f036
#
_entry.id   23aeb6f79693fddd53a0c8b3b206f036
#
_cell.length_a   1.000
_cell.length_b   1.000
_cell.length_c   1.000
_cell.angle_alpha   90.00
_cell.angle_beta   90.00
_cell.angle_gamma   90.00
#
_symmetry.space_group_name_H-M   'P 1'
#
loop_
_entity.id
_entity.type
_entity.pdbx_description
1 polymer ?
#
loop_
_entity_poly.entity_id
_entity_poly.type
_entity_poly.pdbx_seq_one_letter_code
_entity_poly.pdbx_strand_id
1 'polypeptide(L)'
;QIQKDLNSLDFESTLCWESLEGIITQPFYDRNPEKQKKVINAFPESWNTAHTIEVKQDIESVIRSCEAAVQSDVEVIILRLKDSDLSFEQFSKALEHLQTTFYIVLDFNLSTECLDLITNNFKDKVNFTFLFDPITHLAQTGDWFVNQHSDLVLWSQLTCSKELQTRLYVDNRIHQNAGATIVQQLAYSLSQAVDYLSQINPAIGEDVELLFHLALGSNYFFEIAKIQALKTVFTSIVLAYDFKITFKLIAEPSTRNMTLQDYNVNMLRSTTAMMAAILGGADIINNLPYDVTFNPTNSFGDRIAQNQLLILKNESFFNQVKNPAEGSYYIEELTQEFAERSLHLFQDIEKKEGFLDLLLNNEIQKEVSRAAQKEQDLFDSEALVLVGVNRFQDFNAPKTNMQIPIEQKRKQSLIEPIQSRRLSEK
;
A
#
# COMPACT_ATOMS: atom_id res chain seq x y z
N GLN A 1 -1.38 -19.41 -38.70
CA GLN A 1 -0.92 -18.26 -39.50
C GLN A 1 0.26 -17.59 -38.83
N ILE A 2 0.23 -17.26 -37.53
CA ILE A 2 1.31 -16.64 -36.75
C ILE A 2 2.63 -17.44 -36.89
N GLN A 3 2.59 -18.77 -36.78
CA GLN A 3 3.77 -19.62 -36.97
C GLN A 3 4.40 -19.55 -38.39
N LYS A 4 3.58 -19.27 -39.42
CA LYS A 4 4.08 -19.02 -40.77
C LYS A 4 4.73 -17.65 -40.92
N ASP A 5 4.14 -16.64 -40.25
CA ASP A 5 4.61 -15.25 -40.28
C ASP A 5 5.90 -15.07 -39.48
N LEU A 6 6.14 -15.92 -38.49
CA LEU A 6 7.38 -15.97 -37.69
C LEU A 6 8.62 -16.50 -38.44
N ASN A 7 8.44 -17.08 -39.67
CA ASN A 7 9.57 -17.53 -40.51
C ASN A 7 10.59 -18.41 -39.76
N SER A 8 10.14 -19.41 -39.01
CA SER A 8 10.96 -20.32 -38.17
C SER A 8 11.49 -19.72 -36.85
N LEU A 9 11.17 -18.49 -36.49
CA LEU A 9 11.45 -18.00 -35.15
C LEU A 9 10.55 -18.70 -34.13
N ASP A 10 11.10 -18.96 -32.97
CA ASP A 10 10.35 -19.57 -31.88
C ASP A 10 9.26 -18.61 -31.37
N PHE A 11 8.05 -19.12 -31.17
CA PHE A 11 6.88 -18.33 -30.75
C PHE A 11 7.07 -17.71 -29.34
N GLU A 12 7.49 -18.51 -28.39
CA GLU A 12 7.61 -18.10 -27.00
C GLU A 12 8.68 -17.02 -26.83
N SER A 13 9.86 -17.24 -27.37
CA SER A 13 10.97 -16.28 -27.27
C SER A 13 10.75 -14.99 -28.05
N THR A 14 9.85 -14.99 -29.06
CA THR A 14 9.63 -13.84 -29.94
C THR A 14 8.43 -12.99 -29.53
N LEU A 15 7.35 -13.62 -29.08
CA LEU A 15 6.06 -12.94 -28.84
C LEU A 15 5.61 -12.95 -27.38
N CYS A 16 6.16 -13.84 -26.55
CA CYS A 16 5.83 -13.90 -25.14
C CYS A 16 6.83 -13.07 -24.33
N TRP A 17 6.34 -12.48 -23.24
CA TRP A 17 7.17 -11.73 -22.32
C TRP A 17 7.11 -12.36 -20.92
N GLU A 18 8.26 -12.70 -20.38
CA GLU A 18 8.38 -13.17 -19.00
C GLU A 18 8.60 -11.99 -18.06
N SER A 19 7.75 -11.88 -17.07
CA SER A 19 7.81 -10.84 -16.04
C SER A 19 8.75 -11.22 -14.89
N LEU A 20 9.09 -10.24 -14.04
CA LEU A 20 9.79 -10.46 -12.75
C LEU A 20 9.08 -11.44 -11.83
N GLU A 21 7.76 -11.57 -11.97
CA GLU A 21 6.92 -12.52 -11.24
C GLU A 21 7.03 -13.95 -11.76
N GLY A 22 7.79 -14.17 -12.84
CA GLY A 22 7.84 -15.45 -13.56
C GLY A 22 6.52 -15.80 -14.26
N ILE A 23 5.69 -14.80 -14.55
CA ILE A 23 4.47 -14.95 -15.35
C ILE A 23 4.84 -14.69 -16.80
N ILE A 24 4.53 -15.66 -17.67
CA ILE A 24 4.72 -15.56 -19.12
C ILE A 24 3.44 -14.97 -19.72
N THR A 25 3.53 -13.72 -20.17
CA THR A 25 2.40 -13.06 -20.83
C THR A 25 2.35 -13.41 -22.31
N GLN A 26 1.15 -13.73 -22.78
CA GLN A 26 0.89 -14.07 -24.18
C GLN A 26 0.62 -12.80 -25.02
N PRO A 27 0.86 -12.84 -26.34
CA PRO A 27 0.59 -11.69 -27.21
C PRO A 27 -0.89 -11.37 -27.36
N PHE A 28 -1.80 -12.30 -27.03
CA PHE A 28 -3.24 -12.10 -27.00
C PHE A 28 -3.90 -13.07 -26.03
N TYR A 29 -5.06 -12.70 -25.55
CA TYR A 29 -5.89 -13.48 -24.64
C TYR A 29 -7.30 -13.62 -25.20
N ASP A 30 -7.89 -14.78 -25.06
CA ASP A 30 -9.23 -15.08 -25.50
C ASP A 30 -10.05 -15.73 -24.37
N ARG A 31 -11.32 -15.92 -24.62
CA ARG A 31 -12.21 -16.56 -23.66
C ARG A 31 -11.85 -18.04 -23.51
N ASN A 32 -11.25 -18.40 -22.39
CA ASN A 32 -11.00 -19.79 -22.03
C ASN A 32 -11.97 -20.23 -20.91
N PRO A 33 -13.05 -21.00 -21.24
CA PRO A 33 -14.04 -21.42 -20.25
C PRO A 33 -13.46 -22.29 -19.12
N GLU A 34 -12.38 -23.02 -19.38
CA GLU A 34 -11.73 -23.90 -18.40
C GLU A 34 -10.91 -23.09 -17.36
N LYS A 35 -10.44 -21.91 -17.73
CA LYS A 35 -9.68 -21.00 -16.86
C LYS A 35 -10.55 -19.97 -16.12
N GLN A 36 -11.80 -19.81 -16.52
CA GLN A 36 -12.72 -18.86 -15.86
C GLN A 36 -13.19 -19.39 -14.50
N LYS A 37 -12.31 -19.35 -13.50
CA LYS A 37 -12.76 -19.34 -12.11
C LYS A 37 -13.38 -17.97 -11.84
N LYS A 38 -14.54 -17.98 -11.19
CA LYS A 38 -15.25 -16.75 -10.84
C LYS A 38 -14.39 -15.95 -9.85
N VAL A 39 -13.72 -14.93 -10.32
CA VAL A 39 -13.00 -13.98 -9.47
C VAL A 39 -14.06 -13.23 -8.66
N ILE A 40 -14.03 -13.33 -7.33
CA ILE A 40 -14.97 -12.64 -6.46
C ILE A 40 -14.49 -11.19 -6.32
N ASN A 41 -14.98 -10.33 -7.19
CA ASN A 41 -14.61 -8.92 -7.18
C ASN A 41 -15.66 -8.09 -6.44
N ALA A 42 -15.45 -7.85 -5.16
CA ALA A 42 -16.17 -6.82 -4.42
C ALA A 42 -15.58 -5.44 -4.75
N PHE A 43 -16.12 -4.79 -5.79
CA PHE A 43 -15.76 -3.41 -6.09
C PHE A 43 -16.53 -2.45 -5.18
N PRO A 44 -15.91 -1.34 -4.72
CA PRO A 44 -16.62 -0.31 -3.99
C PRO A 44 -17.67 0.36 -4.89
N GLU A 45 -18.73 0.90 -4.29
CA GLU A 45 -19.72 1.68 -5.06
C GLU A 45 -19.12 2.99 -5.59
N SER A 46 -18.23 3.56 -4.82
CA SER A 46 -17.47 4.76 -5.13
C SER A 46 -16.14 4.68 -4.38
N TRP A 47 -15.06 5.14 -5.01
CA TRP A 47 -13.78 5.29 -4.34
C TRP A 47 -13.64 6.69 -3.76
N ASN A 48 -12.91 6.82 -2.65
CA ASN A 48 -12.69 8.07 -1.95
C ASN A 48 -11.28 8.63 -2.24
N THR A 49 -11.20 9.94 -2.41
CA THR A 49 -9.93 10.66 -2.45
C THR A 49 -9.36 10.76 -1.05
N ALA A 50 -8.04 10.57 -0.90
CA ALA A 50 -7.37 10.75 0.38
C ALA A 50 -6.16 11.68 0.27
N HIS A 51 -5.79 12.27 1.41
CA HIS A 51 -4.57 13.04 1.57
C HIS A 51 -3.89 12.70 2.90
N THR A 52 -2.59 12.41 2.86
CA THR A 52 -1.80 12.11 4.06
C THR A 52 -1.12 13.36 4.58
N ILE A 53 -1.29 13.63 5.87
CA ILE A 53 -0.66 14.73 6.60
C ILE A 53 0.19 14.16 7.72
N GLU A 54 1.49 14.46 7.70
CA GLU A 54 2.40 14.16 8.81
C GLU A 54 2.13 15.14 9.96
N VAL A 55 1.73 14.62 11.11
CA VAL A 55 1.45 15.45 12.29
C VAL A 55 2.76 15.75 13.00
N LYS A 56 3.10 17.04 13.04
CA LYS A 56 4.22 17.61 13.78
C LYS A 56 3.69 18.33 15.02
N GLN A 57 4.57 18.80 15.88
CA GLN A 57 4.20 19.51 17.13
C GLN A 57 3.36 20.79 16.93
N ASP A 58 3.45 21.42 15.74
CA ASP A 58 2.62 22.58 15.38
C ASP A 58 1.20 22.15 14.96
N ILE A 59 0.31 22.04 15.96
CA ILE A 59 -1.09 21.67 15.75
C ILE A 59 -1.81 22.65 14.81
N GLU A 60 -1.52 23.96 14.89
CA GLU A 60 -2.19 24.95 14.04
C GLU A 60 -1.85 24.75 12.55
N SER A 61 -0.60 24.37 12.24
CA SER A 61 -0.20 24.04 10.89
C SER A 61 -0.95 22.81 10.36
N VAL A 62 -1.09 21.78 11.20
CA VAL A 62 -1.84 20.56 10.86
C VAL A 62 -3.32 20.88 10.59
N ILE A 63 -3.95 21.69 11.44
CA ILE A 63 -5.35 22.09 11.26
C ILE A 63 -5.54 22.84 9.94
N ARG A 64 -4.68 23.84 9.65
CA ARG A 64 -4.73 24.56 8.36
C ARG A 64 -4.57 23.62 7.15
N SER A 65 -3.71 22.60 7.27
CA SER A 65 -3.55 21.59 6.21
C SER A 65 -4.81 20.74 6.04
N CYS A 66 -5.45 20.35 7.14
CA CYS A 66 -6.72 19.60 7.11
C CYS A 66 -7.84 20.45 6.49
N GLU A 67 -7.96 21.72 6.88
CA GLU A 67 -8.95 22.66 6.33
C GLU A 67 -8.73 22.84 4.82
N ALA A 68 -7.49 23.02 4.38
CA ALA A 68 -7.16 23.16 2.97
C ALA A 68 -7.49 21.87 2.17
N ALA A 69 -7.24 20.70 2.75
CA ALA A 69 -7.59 19.42 2.14
C ALA A 69 -9.11 19.28 1.99
N VAL A 70 -9.88 19.57 3.03
CA VAL A 70 -11.36 19.54 2.97
C VAL A 70 -11.90 20.55 1.95
N GLN A 71 -11.35 21.76 1.89
CA GLN A 71 -11.73 22.76 0.87
C GLN A 71 -11.40 22.31 -0.57
N SER A 72 -10.49 21.33 -0.72
CA SER A 72 -10.11 20.74 -2.00
C SER A 72 -10.84 19.40 -2.28
N ASP A 73 -12.01 19.18 -1.69
CA ASP A 73 -12.85 17.99 -1.84
C ASP A 73 -12.13 16.66 -1.52
N VAL A 74 -11.20 16.68 -0.56
CA VAL A 74 -10.60 15.46 0.00
C VAL A 74 -11.61 14.82 0.96
N GLU A 75 -11.95 13.55 0.69
CA GLU A 75 -12.99 12.81 1.44
C GLU A 75 -12.43 12.06 2.66
N VAL A 76 -11.13 11.75 2.64
CA VAL A 76 -10.43 11.04 3.73
C VAL A 76 -9.10 11.73 4.02
N ILE A 77 -8.87 12.06 5.28
CA ILE A 77 -7.57 12.58 5.72
C ILE A 77 -6.86 11.51 6.54
N ILE A 78 -5.64 11.16 6.15
CA ILE A 78 -4.78 10.22 6.85
C ILE A 78 -3.76 11.03 7.67
N LEU A 79 -3.90 11.01 8.99
CA LEU A 79 -3.02 11.72 9.91
C LEU A 79 -1.98 10.73 10.46
N ARG A 80 -0.69 10.96 10.18
CA ARG A 80 0.40 10.14 10.73
C ARG A 80 1.01 10.84 11.94
N LEU A 81 0.80 10.27 13.11
CA LEU A 81 1.36 10.76 14.38
C LEU A 81 2.65 10.01 14.67
N LYS A 82 3.76 10.74 14.72
CA LYS A 82 5.11 10.19 15.05
C LYS A 82 5.57 10.51 16.47
N ASP A 83 4.77 11.25 17.22
CA ASP A 83 5.10 11.69 18.57
C ASP A 83 3.87 11.62 19.49
N SER A 84 4.07 11.23 20.74
CA SER A 84 3.05 11.18 21.79
C SER A 84 2.81 12.55 22.48
N ASP A 85 3.68 13.53 22.28
CA ASP A 85 3.63 14.84 22.98
C ASP A 85 2.54 15.77 22.47
N LEU A 86 1.59 15.23 21.68
CA LEU A 86 0.46 15.96 21.16
C LEU A 86 -0.64 16.14 22.23
N SER A 87 -1.20 17.35 22.34
CA SER A 87 -2.41 17.55 23.13
C SER A 87 -3.63 16.97 22.40
N PHE A 88 -4.00 15.73 22.72
CA PHE A 88 -5.15 15.05 22.11
C PHE A 88 -6.48 15.81 22.33
N GLU A 89 -6.61 16.55 23.43
CA GLU A 89 -7.79 17.38 23.70
C GLU A 89 -7.90 18.54 22.70
N GLN A 90 -6.82 19.29 22.51
CA GLN A 90 -6.81 20.39 21.54
C GLN A 90 -6.98 19.88 20.12
N PHE A 91 -6.30 18.79 19.79
CA PHE A 91 -6.35 18.15 18.48
C PHE A 91 -7.76 17.66 18.13
N SER A 92 -8.41 16.94 19.03
CA SER A 92 -9.76 16.45 18.87
C SER A 92 -10.78 17.59 18.67
N LYS A 93 -10.73 18.64 19.54
CA LYS A 93 -11.62 19.82 19.44
C LYS A 93 -11.41 20.60 18.14
N ALA A 94 -10.17 20.74 17.71
CA ALA A 94 -9.82 21.51 16.52
C ALA A 94 -10.30 20.84 15.22
N LEU A 95 -10.35 19.51 15.16
CA LEU A 95 -10.76 18.77 13.97
C LEU A 95 -12.26 18.41 13.95
N GLU A 96 -12.96 18.53 15.07
CA GLU A 96 -14.35 18.09 15.22
C GLU A 96 -15.34 18.81 14.27
N HIS A 97 -15.04 20.04 13.89
CA HIS A 97 -15.89 20.82 12.98
C HIS A 97 -15.72 20.44 11.51
N LEU A 98 -14.68 19.66 11.16
CA LEU A 98 -14.43 19.26 9.79
C LEU A 98 -15.29 18.05 9.43
N GLN A 99 -16.07 18.19 8.35
CA GLN A 99 -16.95 17.14 7.86
C GLN A 99 -16.17 16.22 6.88
N THR A 100 -15.27 15.40 7.43
CA THR A 100 -14.47 14.43 6.68
C THR A 100 -14.17 13.20 7.54
N THR A 101 -13.69 12.13 6.93
CA THR A 101 -13.24 10.94 7.65
C THR A 101 -11.74 11.03 7.94
N PHE A 102 -11.37 10.81 9.20
CA PHE A 102 -9.98 10.78 9.63
C PHE A 102 -9.51 9.35 9.91
N TYR A 103 -8.41 8.96 9.30
CA TYR A 103 -7.62 7.80 9.71
C TYR A 103 -6.38 8.28 10.43
N ILE A 104 -6.25 7.91 11.69
CA ILE A 104 -5.15 8.33 12.56
C ILE A 104 -4.20 7.15 12.73
N VAL A 105 -3.06 7.21 12.03
CA VAL A 105 -1.99 6.21 12.12
C VAL A 105 -1.08 6.58 13.29
N LEU A 106 -1.02 5.70 14.29
CA LEU A 106 -0.14 5.84 15.46
C LEU A 106 1.21 5.21 15.14
N ASP A 107 2.20 6.03 14.82
CA ASP A 107 3.56 5.61 14.44
C ASP A 107 4.56 6.07 15.52
N PHE A 108 4.27 5.74 16.77
CA PHE A 108 5.08 6.07 17.94
C PHE A 108 4.85 5.03 19.05
N ASN A 109 5.70 5.08 20.07
CA ASN A 109 5.58 4.25 21.26
C ASN A 109 4.28 4.59 22.02
N LEU A 110 3.23 3.79 21.80
CA LEU A 110 1.95 3.92 22.49
C LEU A 110 2.11 3.44 23.94
N SER A 111 1.63 4.22 24.91
CA SER A 111 1.54 3.82 26.32
C SER A 111 0.07 3.67 26.74
N THR A 112 -0.15 3.02 27.87
CA THR A 112 -1.51 2.88 28.44
C THR A 112 -2.11 4.25 28.74
N GLU A 113 -1.34 5.19 29.31
CA GLU A 113 -1.76 6.56 29.61
C GLU A 113 -2.13 7.31 28.32
N CYS A 114 -1.37 7.11 27.24
CA CYS A 114 -1.66 7.70 25.94
C CYS A 114 -2.94 7.11 25.35
N LEU A 115 -3.16 5.81 25.47
CA LEU A 115 -4.40 5.15 25.03
C LEU A 115 -5.61 5.68 25.79
N ASP A 116 -5.50 5.88 27.11
CA ASP A 116 -6.55 6.49 27.93
C ASP A 116 -6.86 7.92 27.49
N LEU A 117 -5.84 8.74 27.18
CA LEU A 117 -6.02 10.09 26.65
C LEU A 117 -6.72 10.09 25.29
N ILE A 118 -6.33 9.19 24.38
CA ILE A 118 -7.00 9.03 23.08
C ILE A 118 -8.46 8.65 23.31
N THR A 119 -8.73 7.65 24.14
CA THR A 119 -10.09 7.18 24.42
C THR A 119 -10.95 8.29 24.99
N ASN A 120 -10.48 9.02 26.00
CA ASN A 120 -11.23 10.09 26.64
C ASN A 120 -11.57 11.26 25.68
N ASN A 121 -10.73 11.54 24.69
CA ASN A 121 -10.92 12.67 23.78
C ASN A 121 -11.63 12.29 22.47
N PHE A 122 -11.64 11.02 22.10
CA PHE A 122 -12.22 10.57 20.82
C PHE A 122 -13.37 9.57 20.98
N LYS A 123 -13.75 9.23 22.22
CA LYS A 123 -14.93 8.42 22.50
C LYS A 123 -16.16 8.94 21.75
N ASP A 124 -16.90 8.01 21.13
CA ASP A 124 -18.12 8.28 20.38
C ASP A 124 -17.95 9.18 19.13
N LYS A 125 -16.72 9.52 18.73
CA LYS A 125 -16.44 10.32 17.53
C LYS A 125 -16.24 9.39 16.31
N VAL A 126 -17.32 9.11 15.62
CA VAL A 126 -17.39 8.12 14.52
C VAL A 126 -16.59 8.47 13.27
N ASN A 127 -16.17 9.71 13.11
CA ASN A 127 -15.37 10.15 11.97
C ASN A 127 -13.84 9.99 12.16
N PHE A 128 -13.40 9.53 13.34
CA PHE A 128 -12.00 9.26 13.65
C PHE A 128 -11.77 7.76 13.80
N THR A 129 -10.93 7.19 12.97
CA THR A 129 -10.54 5.78 13.03
C THR A 129 -9.07 5.68 13.36
N PHE A 130 -8.73 4.91 14.41
CA PHE A 130 -7.35 4.72 14.85
C PHE A 130 -6.76 3.46 14.24
N LEU A 131 -5.51 3.58 13.79
CA LEU A 131 -4.74 2.53 13.10
C LEU A 131 -3.39 2.40 13.80
N PHE A 132 -3.01 1.16 14.15
CA PHE A 132 -1.74 0.85 14.78
C PHE A 132 -1.21 -0.48 14.24
N ASP A 133 0.03 -0.48 13.70
CA ASP A 133 0.67 -1.64 13.08
C ASP A 133 2.08 -1.86 13.62
N PRO A 134 2.23 -2.47 14.80
CA PRO A 134 3.53 -2.72 15.40
C PRO A 134 4.39 -3.73 14.61
N ILE A 135 3.79 -4.65 13.86
CA ILE A 135 4.55 -5.62 13.04
C ILE A 135 5.22 -4.90 11.87
N THR A 136 4.51 -4.01 11.18
CA THR A 136 5.14 -3.21 10.12
C THR A 136 6.19 -2.25 10.67
N HIS A 137 5.97 -1.66 11.86
CA HIS A 137 7.02 -0.87 12.53
C HIS A 137 8.29 -1.69 12.77
N LEU A 138 8.15 -2.91 13.32
CA LEU A 138 9.27 -3.84 13.48
C LEU A 138 9.96 -4.11 12.13
N ALA A 139 9.19 -4.38 11.08
CA ALA A 139 9.75 -4.64 9.75
C ALA A 139 10.54 -3.44 9.18
N GLN A 140 10.07 -2.21 9.42
CA GLN A 140 10.70 -0.98 8.92
C GLN A 140 11.95 -0.57 9.70
N THR A 141 11.89 -0.66 11.03
CA THR A 141 12.94 -0.13 11.92
C THR A 141 13.92 -1.19 12.40
N GLY A 142 13.51 -2.45 12.35
CA GLY A 142 14.23 -3.60 12.89
C GLY A 142 14.02 -3.81 14.40
N ASP A 143 13.23 -2.97 15.06
CA ASP A 143 12.93 -3.03 16.49
C ASP A 143 11.43 -2.83 16.75
N TRP A 144 10.93 -3.39 17.85
CA TRP A 144 9.64 -3.03 18.40
C TRP A 144 9.66 -1.60 18.95
N PHE A 145 8.50 -0.96 19.15
CA PHE A 145 8.43 0.31 19.88
C PHE A 145 9.00 0.17 21.29
N VAL A 146 8.62 -0.88 22.01
CA VAL A 146 9.13 -1.28 23.33
C VAL A 146 9.62 -2.72 23.30
N ASN A 147 8.74 -3.66 23.10
CA ASN A 147 8.99 -5.09 22.93
C ASN A 147 7.72 -5.78 22.40
N GLN A 148 7.86 -6.99 21.87
CA GLN A 148 6.78 -7.76 21.27
C GLN A 148 5.52 -7.86 22.16
N HIS A 149 5.70 -8.21 23.42
CA HIS A 149 4.57 -8.43 24.34
C HIS A 149 3.81 -7.11 24.60
N SER A 150 4.52 -6.05 24.95
CA SER A 150 3.90 -4.74 25.26
C SER A 150 3.18 -4.17 24.05
N ASP A 151 3.81 -4.21 22.87
CA ASP A 151 3.26 -3.63 21.66
C ASP A 151 2.02 -4.39 21.17
N LEU A 152 2.02 -5.73 21.24
CA LEU A 152 0.86 -6.54 20.88
C LEU A 152 -0.28 -6.44 21.90
N VAL A 153 0.02 -6.28 23.19
CA VAL A 153 -1.01 -6.00 24.22
C VAL A 153 -1.70 -4.67 23.95
N LEU A 154 -0.93 -3.61 23.72
CA LEU A 154 -1.50 -2.26 23.41
C LEU A 154 -2.26 -2.27 22.07
N TRP A 155 -1.73 -2.97 21.06
CA TRP A 155 -2.43 -3.19 19.80
C TRP A 155 -3.80 -3.87 20.03
N SER A 156 -3.84 -4.91 20.83
CA SER A 156 -5.09 -5.64 21.15
C SER A 156 -6.06 -4.75 21.93
N GLN A 157 -5.59 -3.98 22.92
CA GLN A 157 -6.42 -3.06 23.71
C GLN A 157 -7.03 -1.97 22.83
N LEU A 158 -6.24 -1.38 21.93
CA LEU A 158 -6.74 -0.38 20.98
C LEU A 158 -7.77 -1.01 20.03
N THR A 159 -7.40 -2.11 19.38
CA THR A 159 -8.21 -2.74 18.32
C THR A 159 -9.53 -3.30 18.85
N CYS A 160 -9.54 -3.83 20.06
CA CYS A 160 -10.75 -4.35 20.72
C CYS A 160 -11.51 -3.29 21.53
N SER A 161 -11.12 -2.02 21.43
CA SER A 161 -11.84 -0.93 22.13
C SER A 161 -13.25 -0.81 21.59
N LYS A 162 -14.23 -0.72 22.51
CA LYS A 162 -15.64 -0.44 22.17
C LYS A 162 -15.97 1.06 22.12
N GLU A 163 -15.06 1.87 22.62
CA GLU A 163 -15.24 3.30 22.75
C GLU A 163 -14.64 4.09 21.59
N LEU A 164 -13.75 3.46 20.82
CA LEU A 164 -13.08 4.05 19.66
C LEU A 164 -13.47 3.33 18.37
N GLN A 165 -13.52 4.07 17.27
CA GLN A 165 -13.51 3.45 15.96
C GLN A 165 -12.08 3.01 15.65
N THR A 166 -11.88 1.71 15.49
CA THR A 166 -10.58 1.10 15.22
C THR A 166 -10.71 0.11 14.08
N ARG A 167 -9.59 -0.16 13.41
CA ARG A 167 -9.50 -1.22 12.40
C ARG A 167 -8.21 -1.97 12.55
N LEU A 168 -8.23 -3.25 12.20
CA LEU A 168 -7.00 -3.97 11.95
C LEU A 168 -6.30 -3.29 10.77
N TYR A 169 -5.04 -2.95 10.94
CA TYR A 169 -4.29 -2.22 9.91
C TYR A 169 -3.06 -3.02 9.48
N VAL A 170 -2.91 -3.20 8.18
CA VAL A 170 -1.76 -3.85 7.55
C VAL A 170 -1.15 -2.89 6.53
N ASP A 171 -0.03 -2.27 6.91
CA ASP A 171 0.72 -1.35 6.05
C ASP A 171 1.74 -2.11 5.20
N ASN A 172 1.30 -2.57 4.05
CA ASN A 172 2.15 -3.36 3.14
C ASN A 172 3.03 -2.53 2.20
N ARG A 173 2.98 -1.20 2.27
CA ARG A 173 3.73 -0.30 1.37
C ARG A 173 5.23 -0.55 1.38
N ILE A 174 5.75 -0.95 2.53
CA ILE A 174 7.17 -1.23 2.72
C ILE A 174 7.68 -2.31 1.75
N HIS A 175 6.92 -3.37 1.52
CA HIS A 175 7.34 -4.48 0.66
C HIS A 175 7.51 -4.04 -0.79
N GLN A 176 6.54 -3.29 -1.34
CA GLN A 176 6.66 -2.69 -2.68
C GLN A 176 7.84 -1.72 -2.75
N ASN A 177 7.98 -0.83 -1.78
CA ASN A 177 9.02 0.19 -1.75
C ASN A 177 10.42 -0.40 -1.54
N ALA A 178 10.52 -1.60 -0.96
CA ALA A 178 11.76 -2.36 -0.83
C ALA A 178 12.07 -3.27 -2.02
N GLY A 179 11.13 -3.47 -2.97
CA GLY A 179 11.33 -4.26 -4.18
C GLY A 179 10.89 -5.72 -4.08
N ALA A 180 9.95 -6.02 -3.18
CA ALA A 180 9.28 -7.32 -3.18
C ALA A 180 8.44 -7.51 -4.45
N THR A 181 8.36 -8.74 -4.96
CA THR A 181 7.48 -9.09 -6.07
C THR A 181 6.02 -8.95 -5.67
N ILE A 182 5.10 -8.82 -6.64
CA ILE A 182 3.65 -8.74 -6.36
C ILE A 182 3.18 -9.97 -5.59
N VAL A 183 3.64 -11.15 -5.97
CA VAL A 183 3.31 -12.41 -5.27
C VAL A 183 3.74 -12.36 -3.80
N GLN A 184 4.96 -11.85 -3.51
CA GLN A 184 5.44 -11.66 -2.15
C GLN A 184 4.62 -10.63 -1.39
N GLN A 185 4.34 -9.47 -1.99
CA GLN A 185 3.51 -8.43 -1.37
C GLN A 185 2.14 -8.96 -0.94
N LEU A 186 1.48 -9.72 -1.82
CA LEU A 186 0.18 -10.33 -1.53
C LEU A 186 0.27 -11.35 -0.40
N ALA A 187 1.20 -12.30 -0.49
CA ALA A 187 1.36 -13.35 0.51
C ALA A 187 1.71 -12.78 1.89
N TYR A 188 2.59 -11.77 1.95
CA TYR A 188 2.98 -11.12 3.21
C TYR A 188 1.82 -10.32 3.80
N SER A 189 1.03 -9.60 2.99
CA SER A 189 -0.20 -8.93 3.47
C SER A 189 -1.19 -9.89 4.06
N LEU A 190 -1.41 -11.04 3.39
CA LEU A 190 -2.36 -12.06 3.82
C LEU A 190 -1.90 -12.71 5.13
N SER A 191 -0.62 -13.07 5.24
CA SER A 191 -0.09 -13.73 6.42
C SER A 191 -0.02 -12.79 7.62
N GLN A 192 0.40 -11.52 7.44
CA GLN A 192 0.34 -10.52 8.52
C GLN A 192 -1.10 -10.25 8.99
N ALA A 193 -2.07 -10.24 8.08
CA ALA A 193 -3.47 -10.13 8.44
C ALA A 193 -3.95 -11.32 9.28
N VAL A 194 -3.51 -12.54 8.94
CA VAL A 194 -3.81 -13.77 9.69
C VAL A 194 -3.12 -13.75 11.05
N ASP A 195 -1.87 -13.30 11.17
CA ASP A 195 -1.18 -13.10 12.45
C ASP A 195 -2.00 -12.21 13.39
N TYR A 196 -2.57 -11.10 12.88
CA TYR A 196 -3.45 -10.26 13.68
C TYR A 196 -4.81 -10.91 13.98
N LEU A 197 -5.46 -11.52 13.00
CA LEU A 197 -6.75 -12.17 13.17
C LEU A 197 -6.70 -13.32 14.17
N SER A 198 -5.57 -14.03 14.26
CA SER A 198 -5.37 -15.13 15.23
C SER A 198 -5.33 -14.65 16.68
N GLN A 199 -5.05 -13.36 16.92
CA GLN A 199 -4.98 -12.76 18.25
C GLN A 199 -6.29 -12.13 18.71
N ILE A 200 -7.30 -12.08 17.85
CA ILE A 200 -8.63 -11.57 18.18
C ILE A 200 -9.43 -12.67 18.85
N ASN A 201 -10.09 -12.34 19.96
CA ASN A 201 -10.97 -13.28 20.63
C ASN A 201 -12.33 -13.37 19.89
N PRO A 202 -12.66 -14.50 19.26
CA PRO A 202 -13.90 -14.66 18.51
C PRO A 202 -15.18 -14.57 19.37
N ALA A 203 -15.08 -14.63 20.71
CA ALA A 203 -16.23 -14.50 21.61
C ALA A 203 -16.85 -13.09 21.62
N ILE A 204 -16.26 -12.10 20.96
CA ILE A 204 -16.75 -10.72 20.96
C ILE A 204 -17.97 -10.55 20.03
N GLY A 205 -18.18 -11.44 19.06
CA GLY A 205 -19.38 -11.44 18.18
C GLY A 205 -19.57 -10.14 17.36
N GLU A 206 -18.55 -9.33 17.27
CA GLU A 206 -18.54 -8.05 16.55
C GLU A 206 -17.91 -8.21 15.17
N ASP A 207 -18.41 -7.43 14.20
CA ASP A 207 -17.80 -7.36 12.87
C ASP A 207 -16.39 -6.78 12.97
N VAL A 208 -15.41 -7.47 12.41
CA VAL A 208 -14.02 -7.00 12.33
C VAL A 208 -13.82 -6.30 10.99
N GLU A 209 -13.34 -5.08 10.99
CA GLU A 209 -12.95 -4.37 9.77
C GLU A 209 -11.43 -4.30 9.67
N LEU A 210 -10.89 -4.77 8.53
CA LEU A 210 -9.47 -4.75 8.23
C LEU A 210 -9.17 -3.73 7.13
N LEU A 211 -8.07 -3.01 7.26
CA LEU A 211 -7.61 -2.01 6.31
C LEU A 211 -6.22 -2.39 5.80
N PHE A 212 -6.13 -2.73 4.52
CA PHE A 212 -4.85 -2.89 3.84
C PHE A 212 -4.40 -1.55 3.25
N HIS A 213 -3.11 -1.23 3.36
CA HIS A 213 -2.50 -0.08 2.72
C HIS A 213 -1.42 -0.54 1.76
N LEU A 214 -1.64 -0.35 0.46
CA LEU A 214 -0.79 -0.85 -0.62
C LEU A 214 -0.06 0.29 -1.32
N ALA A 215 1.20 0.06 -1.69
CA ALA A 215 1.89 0.88 -2.67
C ALA A 215 1.82 0.23 -4.04
N LEU A 216 1.66 1.03 -5.11
CA LEU A 216 1.52 0.57 -6.48
C LEU A 216 2.73 0.97 -7.32
N GLY A 217 3.28 0.00 -8.04
CA GLY A 217 4.41 0.17 -8.95
C GLY A 217 4.00 0.69 -10.32
N SER A 218 4.87 0.47 -11.30
CA SER A 218 4.72 1.02 -12.66
C SER A 218 4.04 0.07 -13.66
N ASN A 219 3.89 -1.22 -13.34
CA ASN A 219 3.28 -2.17 -14.27
C ASN A 219 1.75 -2.10 -14.18
N TYR A 220 1.16 -1.27 -15.00
CA TYR A 220 -0.24 -0.87 -14.95
C TYR A 220 -1.24 -2.04 -14.81
N PHE A 221 -1.16 -3.01 -15.69
CA PHE A 221 -2.11 -4.15 -15.69
C PHE A 221 -1.84 -5.12 -14.53
N PHE A 222 -0.59 -5.27 -14.15
CA PHE A 222 -0.21 -6.09 -13.00
C PHE A 222 -0.70 -5.46 -11.69
N GLU A 223 -0.67 -4.14 -11.57
CA GLU A 223 -1.17 -3.45 -10.38
C GLU A 223 -2.71 -3.52 -10.27
N ILE A 224 -3.43 -3.49 -11.39
CA ILE A 224 -4.88 -3.78 -11.41
C ILE A 224 -5.13 -5.20 -10.89
N ALA A 225 -4.43 -6.18 -11.47
CA ALA A 225 -4.57 -7.59 -11.12
C ALA A 225 -4.13 -7.88 -9.67
N LYS A 226 -3.12 -7.18 -9.15
CA LYS A 226 -2.68 -7.27 -7.74
C LYS A 226 -3.83 -6.99 -6.78
N ILE A 227 -4.52 -5.88 -6.97
CA ILE A 227 -5.64 -5.47 -6.09
C ILE A 227 -6.77 -6.49 -6.16
N GLN A 228 -7.14 -6.92 -7.38
CA GLN A 228 -8.19 -7.91 -7.57
C GLN A 228 -7.82 -9.28 -6.98
N ALA A 229 -6.56 -9.69 -7.11
CA ALA A 229 -6.05 -10.93 -6.51
C ALA A 229 -6.08 -10.89 -4.98
N LEU A 230 -5.64 -9.78 -4.36
CA LEU A 230 -5.72 -9.63 -2.90
C LEU A 230 -7.17 -9.79 -2.41
N LYS A 231 -8.10 -9.08 -3.03
CA LYS A 231 -9.53 -9.18 -2.69
C LYS A 231 -10.06 -10.60 -2.83
N THR A 232 -9.70 -11.29 -3.91
CA THR A 232 -10.14 -12.66 -4.18
C THR A 232 -9.62 -13.65 -3.13
N VAL A 233 -8.32 -13.61 -2.84
CA VAL A 233 -7.70 -14.54 -1.89
C VAL A 233 -8.16 -14.23 -0.48
N PHE A 234 -8.15 -12.95 -0.06
CA PHE A 234 -8.57 -12.59 1.29
C PHE A 234 -10.04 -12.92 1.55
N THR A 235 -10.93 -12.72 0.57
CA THR A 235 -12.33 -13.16 0.67
C THR A 235 -12.44 -14.65 0.92
N SER A 236 -11.56 -15.47 0.33
CA SER A 236 -11.55 -16.91 0.57
C SER A 236 -11.00 -17.26 1.96
N ILE A 237 -10.02 -16.52 2.45
CA ILE A 237 -9.44 -16.71 3.80
C ILE A 237 -10.46 -16.37 4.88
N VAL A 238 -11.19 -15.25 4.75
CA VAL A 238 -12.15 -14.82 5.77
C VAL A 238 -13.32 -15.78 5.94
N LEU A 239 -13.64 -16.61 4.93
CA LEU A 239 -14.65 -17.66 5.03
C LEU A 239 -14.27 -18.79 6.01
N ALA A 240 -13.00 -18.89 6.40
CA ALA A 240 -12.53 -19.87 7.38
C ALA A 240 -12.75 -19.43 8.84
N TYR A 241 -13.17 -18.19 9.07
CA TYR A 241 -13.43 -17.64 10.40
C TYR A 241 -14.92 -17.70 10.76
N ASP A 242 -15.22 -17.94 12.04
CA ASP A 242 -16.60 -18.03 12.56
C ASP A 242 -17.23 -16.66 12.85
N PHE A 243 -16.53 -15.55 12.53
CA PHE A 243 -17.02 -14.19 12.70
C PHE A 243 -16.88 -13.38 11.39
N LYS A 244 -17.71 -12.35 11.27
CA LYS A 244 -17.75 -11.56 10.05
C LYS A 244 -16.55 -10.62 9.96
N ILE A 245 -15.79 -10.76 8.88
CA ILE A 245 -14.66 -9.89 8.55
C ILE A 245 -15.00 -9.11 7.29
N THR A 246 -14.88 -7.81 7.36
CA THR A 246 -14.94 -6.90 6.20
C THR A 246 -13.57 -6.24 6.01
N PHE A 247 -13.29 -5.77 4.81
CA PHE A 247 -12.01 -5.11 4.57
C PHE A 247 -12.12 -4.00 3.54
N LYS A 248 -11.19 -3.05 3.63
CA LYS A 248 -10.99 -1.96 2.68
C LYS A 248 -9.53 -1.87 2.26
N LEU A 249 -9.29 -1.25 1.11
CA LEU A 249 -7.96 -1.04 0.55
C LEU A 249 -7.68 0.44 0.38
N ILE A 250 -6.59 0.92 0.99
CA ILE A 250 -5.95 2.18 0.62
C ILE A 250 -4.86 1.87 -0.40
N ALA A 251 -4.79 2.64 -1.47
CA ALA A 251 -3.73 2.54 -2.46
C ALA A 251 -3.03 3.88 -2.65
N GLU A 252 -1.69 3.84 -2.75
CA GLU A 252 -0.87 5.01 -3.06
C GLU A 252 0.25 4.66 -4.04
N PRO A 253 0.87 5.64 -4.74
CA PRO A 253 2.00 5.37 -5.62
C PRO A 253 3.22 4.89 -4.81
N SER A 254 3.96 3.92 -5.37
CA SER A 254 5.25 3.53 -4.81
C SER A 254 6.29 4.62 -4.98
N THR A 255 7.10 4.85 -3.95
CA THR A 255 8.27 5.72 -4.05
C THR A 255 9.45 5.07 -4.76
N ARG A 256 9.44 3.73 -4.95
CA ARG A 256 10.52 2.98 -5.59
C ARG A 256 10.84 3.44 -7.00
N ASN A 257 9.81 3.83 -7.77
CA ASN A 257 9.93 4.29 -9.15
C ASN A 257 10.02 5.81 -9.28
N MET A 258 9.98 6.55 -8.16
CA MET A 258 10.16 8.00 -8.17
C MET A 258 11.63 8.37 -8.33
N THR A 259 11.90 9.45 -9.03
CA THR A 259 13.24 9.86 -9.45
C THR A 259 13.56 11.26 -8.98
N LEU A 260 14.86 11.53 -8.73
CA LEU A 260 15.39 12.85 -8.43
C LEU A 260 15.83 13.60 -9.71
N GLN A 261 16.09 12.85 -10.79
CA GLN A 261 16.36 13.37 -12.11
C GLN A 261 15.06 13.38 -12.90
N ASP A 262 14.80 14.46 -13.62
CA ASP A 262 13.53 14.66 -14.36
C ASP A 262 12.30 14.38 -13.47
N TYR A 263 12.33 14.92 -12.27
CA TYR A 263 11.36 14.61 -11.21
C TYR A 263 9.92 15.02 -11.56
N ASN A 264 9.71 15.91 -12.51
CA ASN A 264 8.36 16.26 -12.97
C ASN A 264 7.64 15.05 -13.61
N VAL A 265 8.38 14.10 -14.17
CA VAL A 265 7.82 12.87 -14.75
C VAL A 265 7.18 11.99 -13.67
N ASN A 266 7.52 12.19 -12.39
CA ASN A 266 6.86 11.48 -11.28
C ASN A 266 5.34 11.76 -11.23
N MET A 267 4.88 12.96 -11.70
CA MET A 267 3.44 13.25 -11.81
C MET A 267 2.73 12.28 -12.76
N LEU A 268 3.37 11.93 -13.88
CA LEU A 268 2.82 10.99 -14.86
C LEU A 268 2.80 9.56 -14.27
N ARG A 269 3.87 9.17 -13.60
CA ARG A 269 3.97 7.85 -12.94
C ARG A 269 2.90 7.67 -11.88
N SER A 270 2.73 8.66 -11.00
CA SER A 270 1.71 8.59 -9.97
C SER A 270 0.29 8.58 -10.55
N THR A 271 0.02 9.34 -11.62
CA THR A 271 -1.30 9.31 -12.28
C THR A 271 -1.63 7.92 -12.79
N THR A 272 -0.70 7.26 -13.51
CA THR A 272 -0.95 5.90 -14.03
C THR A 272 -1.11 4.87 -12.93
N ALA A 273 -0.34 4.99 -11.83
CA ALA A 273 -0.50 4.12 -10.67
C ALA A 273 -1.89 4.30 -10.01
N MET A 274 -2.38 5.55 -9.88
CA MET A 274 -3.71 5.80 -9.31
C MET A 274 -4.84 5.35 -10.25
N MET A 275 -4.67 5.46 -11.56
CA MET A 275 -5.60 4.83 -12.51
C MET A 275 -5.68 3.31 -12.30
N ALA A 276 -4.53 2.63 -12.13
CA ALA A 276 -4.50 1.20 -11.86
C ALA A 276 -5.18 0.86 -10.52
N ALA A 277 -4.99 1.69 -9.48
CA ALA A 277 -5.64 1.54 -8.19
C ALA A 277 -7.17 1.56 -8.31
N ILE A 278 -7.71 2.54 -9.01
CA ILE A 278 -9.15 2.71 -9.21
C ILE A 278 -9.72 1.53 -10.00
N LEU A 279 -9.07 1.16 -11.11
CA LEU A 279 -9.51 0.04 -11.97
C LEU A 279 -9.35 -1.33 -11.29
N GLY A 280 -8.43 -1.46 -10.35
CA GLY A 280 -8.29 -2.63 -9.48
C GLY A 280 -9.36 -2.71 -8.40
N GLY A 281 -10.06 -1.61 -8.14
CA GLY A 281 -11.15 -1.52 -7.16
C GLY A 281 -10.65 -1.19 -5.74
N ALA A 282 -9.59 -0.39 -5.58
CA ALA A 282 -9.23 0.15 -4.28
C ALA A 282 -10.33 1.10 -3.75
N ASP A 283 -10.54 1.10 -2.44
CA ASP A 283 -11.62 1.86 -1.79
C ASP A 283 -11.22 3.31 -1.54
N ILE A 284 -9.94 3.54 -1.25
CA ILE A 284 -9.40 4.85 -0.90
C ILE A 284 -8.12 5.06 -1.69
N ILE A 285 -8.02 6.18 -2.36
CA ILE A 285 -6.89 6.52 -3.21
C ILE A 285 -6.16 7.71 -2.61
N ASN A 286 -4.93 7.47 -2.15
CA ASN A 286 -4.02 8.48 -1.64
C ASN A 286 -2.92 8.73 -2.67
N ASN A 287 -2.87 9.94 -3.24
CA ASN A 287 -1.78 10.27 -4.16
C ASN A 287 -0.65 10.99 -3.43
N LEU A 288 0.58 10.68 -3.82
CA LEU A 288 1.76 11.31 -3.26
C LEU A 288 2.22 12.50 -4.13
N PRO A 289 2.73 13.59 -3.52
CA PRO A 289 3.41 14.66 -4.25
C PRO A 289 4.54 14.11 -5.11
N TYR A 290 4.70 14.65 -6.31
CA TYR A 290 5.74 14.22 -7.25
C TYR A 290 7.17 14.42 -6.71
N ASP A 291 7.33 15.30 -5.74
CA ASP A 291 8.59 15.67 -5.09
C ASP A 291 8.72 15.15 -3.65
N VAL A 292 7.82 14.27 -3.21
CA VAL A 292 7.79 13.71 -1.83
C VAL A 292 9.13 13.12 -1.39
N THR A 293 9.95 12.63 -2.31
CA THR A 293 11.24 12.00 -2.04
C THR A 293 12.36 13.01 -1.67
N PHE A 294 12.14 14.30 -1.88
CA PHE A 294 13.12 15.35 -1.56
C PHE A 294 12.51 16.63 -0.99
N ASN A 295 11.20 16.83 -1.08
CA ASN A 295 10.50 18.01 -0.59
C ASN A 295 9.10 17.63 -0.03
N PRO A 296 9.04 16.92 1.12
CA PRO A 296 7.81 16.30 1.63
C PRO A 296 6.77 17.30 2.19
N THR A 297 7.08 18.59 2.25
CA THR A 297 6.20 19.62 2.80
C THR A 297 5.92 20.73 1.79
N ASN A 298 5.69 20.36 0.55
CA ASN A 298 5.46 21.34 -0.54
C ASN A 298 3.96 21.44 -0.85
N SER A 299 3.35 22.55 -0.49
CA SER A 299 1.92 22.80 -0.76
C SER A 299 1.55 22.78 -2.26
N PHE A 300 2.49 23.13 -3.15
CA PHE A 300 2.29 23.00 -4.58
C PHE A 300 2.26 21.53 -5.00
N GLY A 301 3.17 20.71 -4.50
CA GLY A 301 3.19 19.27 -4.74
C GLY A 301 1.92 18.59 -4.24
N ASP A 302 1.49 18.92 -3.03
CA ASP A 302 0.22 18.43 -2.44
C ASP A 302 -0.97 18.77 -3.32
N ARG A 303 -1.07 20.04 -3.75
CA ARG A 303 -2.14 20.49 -4.64
C ARG A 303 -2.15 19.74 -5.97
N ILE A 304 -0.99 19.50 -6.57
CA ILE A 304 -0.90 18.74 -7.82
C ILE A 304 -1.35 17.30 -7.60
N ALA A 305 -0.92 16.64 -6.51
CA ALA A 305 -1.32 15.29 -6.19
C ALA A 305 -2.84 15.15 -6.01
N GLN A 306 -3.48 16.12 -5.34
CA GLN A 306 -4.94 16.17 -5.18
C GLN A 306 -5.65 16.43 -6.52
N ASN A 307 -5.17 17.39 -7.32
CA ASN A 307 -5.75 17.69 -8.63
C ASN A 307 -5.70 16.49 -9.58
N GLN A 308 -4.66 15.66 -9.53
CA GLN A 308 -4.61 14.42 -10.31
C GLN A 308 -5.80 13.50 -9.98
N LEU A 309 -6.13 13.33 -8.70
CA LEU A 309 -7.30 12.52 -8.28
C LEU A 309 -8.63 13.18 -8.69
N LEU A 310 -8.76 14.48 -8.54
CA LEU A 310 -9.96 15.22 -8.95
C LEU A 310 -10.20 15.15 -10.46
N ILE A 311 -9.13 15.22 -11.29
CA ILE A 311 -9.20 15.01 -12.73
C ILE A 311 -9.70 13.60 -13.05
N LEU A 312 -9.13 12.57 -12.39
CA LEU A 312 -9.58 11.19 -12.60
C LEU A 312 -11.05 11.00 -12.21
N LYS A 313 -11.50 11.63 -11.13
CA LYS A 313 -12.87 11.51 -10.63
C LYS A 313 -13.88 12.30 -11.46
N ASN A 314 -13.60 13.59 -11.75
CA ASN A 314 -14.57 14.54 -12.24
C ASN A 314 -14.46 14.84 -13.75
N GLU A 315 -13.26 14.73 -14.35
CA GLU A 315 -13.05 15.00 -15.78
C GLU A 315 -12.93 13.70 -16.58
N SER A 316 -12.27 12.67 -16.01
CA SER A 316 -12.07 11.38 -16.67
C SER A 316 -13.13 10.34 -16.30
N PHE A 317 -14.05 10.68 -15.40
CA PHE A 317 -15.23 9.88 -15.02
C PHE A 317 -14.93 8.46 -14.53
N PHE A 318 -13.82 8.26 -13.83
CA PHE A 318 -13.45 6.94 -13.27
C PHE A 318 -14.36 6.49 -12.11
N ASN A 319 -15.35 7.28 -11.71
CA ASN A 319 -16.34 6.97 -10.69
C ASN A 319 -17.71 6.56 -11.26
N GLN A 320 -17.89 6.49 -12.59
CA GLN A 320 -19.19 6.22 -13.21
C GLN A 320 -19.49 4.73 -13.35
N VAL A 321 -18.46 3.88 -13.45
CA VAL A 321 -18.60 2.43 -13.64
C VAL A 321 -17.76 1.72 -12.59
N LYS A 322 -18.37 0.74 -11.88
CA LYS A 322 -17.71 0.03 -10.77
C LYS A 322 -16.49 -0.78 -11.20
N ASN A 323 -16.58 -1.51 -12.29
CA ASN A 323 -15.49 -2.35 -12.80
C ASN A 323 -15.39 -2.22 -14.32
N PRO A 324 -14.79 -1.14 -14.83
CA PRO A 324 -14.65 -0.96 -16.27
C PRO A 324 -13.62 -1.94 -16.90
N ALA A 325 -12.82 -2.62 -16.10
CA ALA A 325 -11.87 -3.63 -16.55
C ALA A 325 -12.49 -5.05 -16.66
N GLU A 326 -13.75 -5.24 -16.26
CA GLU A 326 -14.43 -6.53 -16.33
C GLU A 326 -14.52 -7.03 -17.78
N GLY A 327 -14.24 -8.33 -17.97
CA GLY A 327 -14.21 -8.95 -19.30
C GLY A 327 -12.88 -8.74 -20.04
N SER A 328 -11.89 -8.10 -19.45
CA SER A 328 -10.51 -8.09 -19.96
C SER A 328 -9.85 -9.44 -19.63
N TYR A 329 -9.80 -10.37 -20.58
CA TYR A 329 -9.23 -11.70 -20.37
C TYR A 329 -7.80 -11.66 -19.87
N TYR A 330 -7.00 -10.68 -20.32
CA TYR A 330 -5.63 -10.48 -19.83
C TYR A 330 -5.59 -10.15 -18.33
N ILE A 331 -6.41 -9.21 -17.88
CA ILE A 331 -6.47 -8.83 -16.45
C ILE A 331 -7.04 -9.99 -15.62
N GLU A 332 -8.03 -10.70 -16.12
CA GLU A 332 -8.63 -11.85 -15.45
C GLU A 332 -7.61 -12.98 -15.27
N GLU A 333 -6.83 -13.31 -16.31
CA GLU A 333 -5.78 -14.34 -16.23
C GLU A 333 -4.66 -13.92 -15.29
N LEU A 334 -4.19 -12.66 -15.36
CA LEU A 334 -3.20 -12.13 -14.41
C LEU A 334 -3.71 -12.19 -12.96
N THR A 335 -4.96 -11.83 -12.74
CA THR A 335 -5.58 -11.86 -11.39
C THR A 335 -5.58 -13.29 -10.84
N GLN A 336 -5.93 -14.26 -11.68
CA GLN A 336 -5.91 -15.66 -11.29
C GLN A 336 -4.49 -16.17 -10.99
N GLU A 337 -3.51 -15.87 -11.85
CA GLU A 337 -2.12 -16.23 -11.65
C GLU A 337 -1.56 -15.65 -10.33
N PHE A 338 -1.83 -14.37 -10.07
CA PHE A 338 -1.43 -13.75 -8.82
C PHE A 338 -2.14 -14.35 -7.60
N ALA A 339 -3.43 -14.62 -7.72
CA ALA A 339 -4.20 -15.23 -6.63
C ALA A 339 -3.68 -16.64 -6.29
N GLU A 340 -3.44 -17.48 -7.29
CA GLU A 340 -2.94 -18.84 -7.09
C GLU A 340 -1.52 -18.85 -6.51
N ARG A 341 -0.60 -18.07 -7.09
CA ARG A 341 0.79 -18.00 -6.62
C ARG A 341 0.91 -17.40 -5.23
N SER A 342 0.18 -16.33 -4.96
CA SER A 342 0.19 -15.71 -3.63
C SER A 342 -0.45 -16.58 -2.56
N LEU A 343 -1.54 -17.30 -2.89
CA LEU A 343 -2.14 -18.28 -1.99
C LEU A 343 -1.16 -19.41 -1.66
N HIS A 344 -0.43 -19.92 -2.68
CA HIS A 344 0.56 -20.96 -2.45
C HIS A 344 1.70 -20.47 -1.54
N LEU A 345 2.25 -19.29 -1.82
CA LEU A 345 3.30 -18.71 -0.98
C LEU A 345 2.80 -18.42 0.44
N PHE A 346 1.57 -17.89 0.58
CA PHE A 346 0.91 -17.70 1.87
C PHE A 346 0.82 -19.02 2.65
N GLN A 347 0.35 -20.10 2.01
CA GLN A 347 0.28 -21.41 2.66
C GLN A 347 1.66 -21.93 3.09
N ASP A 348 2.71 -21.64 2.34
CA ASP A 348 4.07 -22.05 2.70
C ASP A 348 4.62 -21.21 3.87
N ILE A 349 4.23 -19.94 3.98
CA ILE A 349 4.54 -19.08 5.14
C ILE A 349 3.81 -19.60 6.39
N GLU A 350 2.51 -19.90 6.30
CA GLU A 350 1.72 -20.40 7.42
C GLU A 350 2.22 -21.77 7.94
N LYS A 351 2.69 -22.64 7.06
CA LYS A 351 3.34 -23.91 7.47
C LYS A 351 4.63 -23.70 8.27
N LYS A 352 5.25 -22.52 8.15
CA LYS A 352 6.49 -22.14 8.84
C LYS A 352 6.24 -21.17 9.99
N GLU A 353 5.09 -21.26 10.65
CA GLU A 353 4.71 -20.46 11.84
C GLU A 353 4.27 -19.02 11.57
N GLY A 354 4.05 -18.59 10.30
CA GLY A 354 3.45 -17.30 9.94
C GLY A 354 4.46 -16.21 9.60
N PHE A 355 3.94 -15.01 9.28
CA PHE A 355 4.74 -13.89 8.80
C PHE A 355 5.69 -13.33 9.87
N LEU A 356 5.19 -13.16 11.10
CA LEU A 356 5.97 -12.57 12.19
C LEU A 356 7.21 -13.42 12.54
N ASP A 357 7.07 -14.75 12.60
CA ASP A 357 8.18 -15.63 12.90
C ASP A 357 9.24 -15.64 11.79
N LEU A 358 8.82 -15.64 10.52
CA LEU A 358 9.75 -15.51 9.40
C LEU A 358 10.44 -14.14 9.36
N LEU A 359 9.73 -13.08 9.75
CA LEU A 359 10.30 -11.73 9.88
C LEU A 359 11.38 -11.70 10.98
N LEU A 360 11.09 -12.27 12.16
CA LEU A 360 12.03 -12.36 13.28
C LEU A 360 13.28 -13.19 12.93
N ASN A 361 13.14 -14.19 12.08
CA ASN A 361 14.23 -15.03 11.58
C ASN A 361 14.99 -14.42 10.38
N ASN A 362 14.63 -13.22 9.94
CA ASN A 362 15.18 -12.52 8.77
C ASN A 362 14.99 -13.29 7.43
N GLU A 363 14.02 -14.19 7.33
CA GLU A 363 13.73 -14.90 6.07
C GLU A 363 13.02 -13.97 5.08
N ILE A 364 12.05 -13.18 5.54
CA ILE A 364 11.33 -12.20 4.71
C ILE A 364 12.30 -11.17 4.10
N GLN A 365 13.21 -10.62 4.92
CA GLN A 365 14.21 -9.64 4.49
C GLN A 365 15.11 -10.19 3.37
N LYS A 366 15.56 -11.45 3.51
CA LYS A 366 16.39 -12.11 2.50
C LYS A 366 15.65 -12.29 1.17
N GLU A 367 14.39 -12.72 1.21
CA GLU A 367 13.60 -12.93 0.00
C GLU A 367 13.25 -11.60 -0.70
N VAL A 368 12.91 -10.54 0.07
CA VAL A 368 12.70 -9.19 -0.49
C VAL A 368 13.99 -8.66 -1.12
N SER A 369 15.13 -8.80 -0.44
CA SER A 369 16.43 -8.37 -0.96
C SER A 369 16.82 -9.10 -2.26
N ARG A 370 16.53 -10.41 -2.37
CA ARG A 370 16.77 -11.18 -3.61
C ARG A 370 15.90 -10.69 -4.77
N ALA A 371 14.62 -10.39 -4.49
CA ALA A 371 13.71 -9.86 -5.50
C ALA A 371 14.15 -8.47 -5.97
N ALA A 372 14.48 -7.60 -5.02
CA ALA A 372 14.97 -6.25 -5.29
C ALA A 372 16.27 -6.25 -6.13
N GLN A 373 17.18 -7.19 -5.85
CA GLN A 373 18.43 -7.30 -6.63
C GLN A 373 18.16 -7.72 -8.08
N LYS A 374 17.27 -8.68 -8.32
CA LYS A 374 16.87 -9.06 -9.69
C LYS A 374 16.29 -7.89 -10.47
N GLU A 375 15.43 -7.09 -9.83
CA GLU A 375 14.86 -5.88 -10.46
C GLU A 375 15.95 -4.84 -10.74
N GLN A 376 16.90 -4.65 -9.80
CA GLN A 376 18.05 -3.75 -9.98
C GLN A 376 18.94 -4.19 -11.14
N ASP A 377 19.23 -5.48 -11.27
CA ASP A 377 20.05 -6.03 -12.37
C ASP A 377 19.39 -5.75 -13.74
N LEU A 378 18.06 -5.86 -13.84
CA LEU A 378 17.33 -5.48 -15.06
C LEU A 378 17.36 -3.97 -15.32
N PHE A 379 17.29 -3.16 -14.28
CA PHE A 379 17.40 -1.70 -14.41
C PHE A 379 18.82 -1.30 -14.85
N ASP A 380 19.85 -1.87 -14.26
CA ASP A 380 21.26 -1.57 -14.57
C ASP A 380 21.66 -2.04 -15.96
N SER A 381 21.07 -3.14 -16.45
CA SER A 381 21.23 -3.63 -17.83
C SER A 381 20.35 -2.93 -18.88
N GLU A 382 19.55 -1.93 -18.46
CA GLU A 382 18.57 -1.22 -19.30
C GLU A 382 17.43 -2.11 -19.87
N ALA A 383 17.32 -3.36 -19.40
CA ALA A 383 16.18 -4.22 -19.72
C ALA A 383 14.89 -3.73 -19.07
N LEU A 384 14.98 -3.14 -17.86
CA LEU A 384 13.91 -2.39 -17.22
C LEU A 384 14.14 -0.89 -17.45
N VAL A 385 13.22 -0.25 -18.17
CA VAL A 385 13.32 1.17 -18.54
C VAL A 385 12.66 2.06 -17.51
N LEU A 386 13.40 3.06 -17.01
CA LEU A 386 12.88 4.17 -16.24
C LEU A 386 13.11 5.47 -17.04
N VAL A 387 12.06 5.99 -17.66
CA VAL A 387 12.11 7.13 -18.56
C VAL A 387 12.72 8.35 -17.88
N GLY A 388 13.64 9.03 -18.56
CA GLY A 388 14.35 10.20 -18.03
C GLY A 388 15.54 9.85 -17.13
N VAL A 389 15.77 8.54 -16.83
CA VAL A 389 16.85 8.09 -15.94
C VAL A 389 17.86 7.21 -16.67
N ASN A 390 17.51 5.96 -17.02
CA ASN A 390 18.40 5.08 -17.76
C ASN A 390 18.16 5.12 -19.28
N ARG A 391 16.97 5.56 -19.74
CA ARG A 391 16.68 5.81 -21.16
C ARG A 391 15.88 7.10 -21.36
N PHE A 392 15.94 7.67 -22.56
CA PHE A 392 15.23 8.88 -22.93
C PHE A 392 15.57 10.08 -22.03
N GLN A 393 16.84 10.23 -21.68
CA GLN A 393 17.32 11.28 -20.79
C GLN A 393 17.22 12.66 -21.46
N ASP A 394 16.70 13.64 -20.73
CA ASP A 394 16.87 15.05 -21.04
C ASP A 394 17.94 15.63 -20.09
N PHE A 395 19.08 16.02 -20.65
CA PHE A 395 20.20 16.59 -19.86
C PHE A 395 19.88 17.98 -19.30
N ASN A 396 18.83 18.65 -19.81
CA ASN A 396 18.35 19.91 -19.30
C ASN A 396 17.17 19.77 -18.33
N ALA A 397 16.67 18.55 -18.12
CA ALA A 397 15.58 18.29 -17.19
C ALA A 397 15.95 18.71 -15.75
N PRO A 398 14.97 19.15 -14.95
CA PRO A 398 15.21 19.49 -13.57
C PRO A 398 15.67 18.27 -12.78
N LYS A 399 16.71 18.46 -11.98
CA LYS A 399 17.26 17.44 -11.07
C LYS A 399 17.57 18.05 -9.72
N THR A 400 17.52 17.25 -8.71
CA THR A 400 17.92 17.65 -7.35
C THR A 400 18.88 16.63 -6.75
N ASN A 401 19.80 17.10 -5.94
CA ASN A 401 20.66 16.26 -5.10
C ASN A 401 20.15 16.20 -3.66
N MET A 402 19.04 16.92 -3.37
CA MET A 402 18.42 16.85 -2.05
C MET A 402 17.73 15.50 -1.92
N GLN A 403 18.07 14.79 -0.87
CA GLN A 403 17.41 13.54 -0.49
C GLN A 403 16.92 13.72 0.93
N ILE A 404 15.72 13.20 1.21
CA ILE A 404 15.33 13.01 2.60
C ILE A 404 16.24 11.90 3.14
N PRO A 405 16.93 12.13 4.25
CA PRO A 405 17.73 11.08 4.85
C PRO A 405 16.83 9.88 5.12
N ILE A 406 17.21 8.73 4.57
CA ILE A 406 16.64 7.45 4.99
C ILE A 406 16.97 7.32 6.47
N GLU A 407 16.00 6.97 7.31
CA GLU A 407 16.23 6.79 8.73
C GLU A 407 17.47 5.93 8.94
N GLN A 408 18.46 6.46 9.67
CA GLN A 408 19.76 5.82 9.81
C GLN A 408 19.57 4.47 10.52
N LYS A 409 20.18 3.41 9.97
CA LYS A 409 20.27 2.10 10.65
C LYS A 409 20.73 2.33 12.09
N ARG A 410 19.93 1.93 13.06
CA ARG A 410 20.42 1.81 14.44
C ARG A 410 21.61 0.84 14.44
N LYS A 411 22.65 1.12 15.22
CA LYS A 411 23.86 0.30 15.24
C LYS A 411 23.63 -1.14 15.69
N GLN A 412 22.53 -1.41 16.38
CA GLN A 412 22.05 -2.74 16.77
C GLN A 412 20.53 -2.71 16.72
N SER A 413 19.94 -3.48 15.85
CA SER A 413 18.50 -3.76 15.77
C SER A 413 18.26 -5.24 16.07
N LEU A 414 17.04 -5.58 16.53
CA LEU A 414 16.63 -6.95 16.82
C LEU A 414 16.65 -7.81 15.55
N ILE A 415 16.16 -7.24 14.44
CA ILE A 415 16.16 -7.88 13.13
C ILE A 415 16.76 -6.92 12.08
N GLU A 416 17.08 -7.44 10.91
CA GLU A 416 17.45 -6.60 9.76
C GLU A 416 16.22 -5.83 9.27
N PRO A 417 16.23 -4.48 9.21
CA PRO A 417 15.09 -3.71 8.74
C PRO A 417 14.89 -3.88 7.22
N ILE A 418 13.65 -3.97 6.79
CA ILE A 418 13.27 -3.90 5.39
C ILE A 418 13.31 -2.42 4.97
N GLN A 419 14.27 -2.05 4.13
CA GLN A 419 14.48 -0.66 3.74
C GLN A 419 13.85 -0.36 2.37
N SER A 420 13.04 0.70 2.34
CA SER A 420 12.60 1.29 1.08
C SER A 420 13.81 1.83 0.31
N ARG A 421 13.88 1.52 -1.00
CA ARG A 421 14.98 1.95 -1.87
C ARG A 421 14.46 2.25 -3.26
N ARG A 422 14.83 3.40 -3.82
CA ARG A 422 14.50 3.73 -5.21
C ARG A 422 15.41 2.99 -6.19
N LEU A 423 14.87 2.60 -7.35
CA LEU A 423 15.64 1.97 -8.43
C LEU A 423 16.78 2.86 -8.93
N SER A 424 16.57 4.18 -8.98
CA SER A 424 17.55 5.15 -9.43
C SER A 424 18.56 5.58 -8.33
N GLU A 425 18.49 4.99 -7.14
CA GLU A 425 19.38 5.30 -6.01
C GLU A 425 20.63 4.42 -6.08
N LYS A 426 21.80 5.05 -6.17
CA LYS A 426 23.11 4.37 -6.22
C LYS A 426 23.73 4.23 -4.84
#